data_e86317bf7220e65e603befee72d09d83
#
_entry.id   e86317bf7220e65e603befee72d09d83
#
_cell.length_a   1.000
_cell.length_b   1.000
_cell.length_c   1.000
_cell.angle_alpha   90.00
_cell.angle_beta   90.00
_cell.angle_gamma   90.00
#
_symmetry.space_group_name_H-M   'P 1'
#
loop_
_entity.id
_entity.type
_entity.pdbx_description
1 polymer ?
#
loop_
_entity_poly.entity_id
_entity_poly.type
_entity_poly.pdbx_seq_one_letter_code
_entity_poly.pdbx_strand_id
1 'polypeptide(L)'
;MPSDEDFDPHVLAEDAFIEEVQSFQFWFGAVEGYLTGQSYGHDPGMADPPLDETQRERLITTLCNYCVGETAALEGASGLVSLAPNHPAKIFMATQVVDEARHLEVFLRRLNDLGVEDTTTEIVRRANPALTEFKDALMQLVAAGDWDAAVFAQNVILETMEFTVFRSHAQNADPMTAEILEGVISDERRHFGFGENDLGRRLAHDPEGRARLRDVRRDLDGLVLGVFEGALADLEVPAADRHVLGRDYLETVERLGLTQ
;
A
#
# COMPACT_ATOMS: atom_id res chain seq x y z
N MET A 1 -4.85 -13.51 28.98
CA MET A 1 -5.00 -12.65 27.78
C MET A 1 -5.84 -13.43 26.81
N PRO A 2 -6.93 -12.87 26.26
CA PRO A 2 -7.60 -13.49 25.11
C PRO A 2 -6.56 -13.66 24.01
N SER A 3 -6.65 -14.70 23.20
CA SER A 3 -5.80 -14.88 22.04
C SER A 3 -6.13 -13.78 21.01
N ASP A 4 -5.15 -13.29 20.28
CA ASP A 4 -5.31 -12.28 19.20
C ASP A 4 -6.36 -12.69 18.13
N GLU A 5 -6.79 -13.95 18.13
CA GLU A 5 -7.78 -14.51 17.20
C GLU A 5 -9.23 -14.09 17.48
N ASP A 6 -9.55 -13.56 18.67
CA ASP A 6 -10.91 -13.19 19.06
C ASP A 6 -11.15 -11.66 19.14
N PHE A 7 -10.14 -10.84 18.85
CA PHE A 7 -10.25 -9.37 18.89
C PHE A 7 -10.83 -8.84 17.58
N ASP A 8 -12.09 -8.40 17.60
CA ASP A 8 -12.73 -7.68 16.51
C ASP A 8 -12.87 -6.20 16.86
N PRO A 9 -12.00 -5.33 16.34
CA PRO A 9 -12.04 -3.90 16.60
C PRO A 9 -13.33 -3.23 16.10
N HIS A 10 -14.04 -3.85 15.14
CA HIS A 10 -15.24 -3.28 14.54
C HIS A 10 -16.43 -3.21 15.51
N VAL A 11 -16.41 -4.03 16.56
CA VAL A 11 -17.47 -4.06 17.57
C VAL A 11 -17.16 -3.24 18.83
N LEU A 12 -15.98 -2.61 18.88
CA LEU A 12 -15.61 -1.74 20.00
C LEU A 12 -16.53 -0.53 20.11
N ALA A 13 -16.79 -0.09 21.35
CA ALA A 13 -17.38 1.23 21.58
C ALA A 13 -16.45 2.34 21.04
N GLU A 14 -17.01 3.51 20.66
CA GLU A 14 -16.25 4.59 20.03
C GLU A 14 -14.99 4.98 20.81
N ASP A 15 -15.14 5.18 22.13
CA ASP A 15 -14.02 5.59 22.98
C ASP A 15 -12.92 4.53 23.03
N ALA A 16 -13.29 3.26 23.13
CA ALA A 16 -12.35 2.14 23.14
C ALA A 16 -11.69 1.95 21.78
N PHE A 17 -12.43 2.11 20.67
CA PHE A 17 -11.87 2.06 19.32
C PHE A 17 -10.83 3.16 19.09
N ILE A 18 -11.12 4.39 19.50
CA ILE A 18 -10.15 5.50 19.39
C ILE A 18 -8.92 5.23 20.25
N GLU A 19 -9.10 4.75 21.47
CA GLU A 19 -7.98 4.49 22.38
C GLU A 19 -7.08 3.34 21.91
N GLU A 20 -7.66 2.23 21.45
CA GLU A 20 -6.92 1.01 21.13
C GLU A 20 -6.42 0.95 19.69
N VAL A 21 -7.15 1.56 18.74
CA VAL A 21 -6.87 1.42 17.29
C VAL A 21 -6.45 2.73 16.62
N GLN A 22 -6.92 3.88 17.13
CA GLN A 22 -6.67 5.20 16.51
C GLN A 22 -6.18 6.25 17.51
N SER A 23 -5.50 5.85 18.58
CA SER A 23 -4.98 6.81 19.56
C SER A 23 -3.79 7.61 19.03
N PHE A 24 -3.61 8.82 19.56
CA PHE A 24 -2.40 9.62 19.31
C PHE A 24 -1.12 8.87 19.72
N GLN A 25 -1.16 8.15 20.85
CA GLN A 25 -0.04 7.37 21.34
C GLN A 25 0.37 6.27 20.37
N PHE A 26 -0.60 5.58 19.78
CA PHE A 26 -0.34 4.56 18.78
C PHE A 26 0.40 5.13 17.57
N TRP A 27 -0.10 6.24 17.01
CA TRP A 27 0.48 6.86 15.81
C TRP A 27 1.81 7.55 16.07
N PHE A 28 1.96 8.27 17.19
CA PHE A 28 3.22 8.89 17.55
C PHE A 28 4.31 7.84 17.85
N GLY A 29 3.96 6.73 18.48
CA GLY A 29 4.87 5.60 18.68
C GLY A 29 5.37 5.00 17.36
N ALA A 30 4.51 4.92 16.35
CA ALA A 30 4.90 4.47 15.03
C ALA A 30 5.90 5.43 14.35
N VAL A 31 5.68 6.75 14.47
CA VAL A 31 6.55 7.79 13.87
C VAL A 31 7.88 7.96 14.65
N GLU A 32 7.90 7.68 15.95
CA GLU A 32 9.11 7.81 16.77
C GLU A 32 10.28 6.97 16.25
N GLY A 33 9.98 5.79 15.70
CA GLY A 33 10.97 4.93 15.05
C GLY A 33 11.70 5.60 13.88
N TYR A 34 11.07 6.51 13.18
CA TYR A 34 11.69 7.30 12.12
C TYR A 34 12.65 8.36 12.64
N LEU A 35 12.38 8.91 13.82
CA LEU A 35 13.16 9.99 14.42
C LEU A 35 14.44 9.48 15.10
N THR A 36 14.58 8.17 15.33
CA THR A 36 15.72 7.57 16.02
C THR A 36 16.96 7.33 15.16
N GLY A 37 16.97 7.80 13.91
CA GLY A 37 18.17 7.86 13.07
C GLY A 37 18.57 6.54 12.42
N GLN A 38 17.70 5.53 12.40
CA GLN A 38 17.95 4.32 11.63
C GLN A 38 17.78 4.62 10.13
N SER A 39 18.73 4.18 9.32
CA SER A 39 18.60 4.21 7.87
C SER A 39 17.47 3.24 7.49
N TYR A 40 16.34 3.79 7.08
CA TYR A 40 15.17 3.02 6.70
C TYR A 40 15.44 2.23 5.41
N GLY A 41 15.36 0.90 5.49
CA GLY A 41 15.40 0.02 4.33
C GLY A 41 16.66 0.13 3.46
N HIS A 42 17.79 0.56 4.02
CA HIS A 42 19.06 0.63 3.30
C HIS A 42 20.25 0.59 4.23
N ASP A 43 21.02 -0.49 4.18
CA ASP A 43 22.35 -0.56 4.82
C ASP A 43 23.42 -0.07 3.84
N PRO A 44 24.05 1.11 4.07
CA PRO A 44 25.09 1.61 3.18
C PRO A 44 26.35 0.76 3.17
N GLY A 45 26.48 -0.21 4.10
CA GLY A 45 27.56 -1.20 4.15
C GLY A 45 27.30 -2.46 3.34
N MET A 46 26.08 -2.64 2.83
CA MET A 46 25.72 -3.80 2.02
C MET A 46 26.24 -3.64 0.58
N ALA A 47 26.96 -4.64 0.10
CA ALA A 47 27.44 -4.66 -1.28
C ALA A 47 26.33 -5.16 -2.21
N ASP A 48 26.14 -4.47 -3.31
CA ASP A 48 25.22 -4.91 -4.37
C ASP A 48 25.74 -6.20 -5.02
N PRO A 49 24.95 -7.27 -5.09
CA PRO A 49 25.35 -8.48 -5.79
C PRO A 49 25.47 -8.20 -7.29
N PRO A 50 26.35 -8.91 -8.01
CA PRO A 50 26.42 -8.77 -9.46
C PRO A 50 25.12 -9.29 -10.10
N LEU A 51 24.36 -8.39 -10.70
CA LEU A 51 23.19 -8.71 -11.54
C LEU A 51 23.65 -8.82 -13.00
N ASP A 52 23.13 -9.82 -13.71
CA ASP A 52 23.25 -9.79 -15.17
C ASP A 52 22.32 -8.71 -15.77
N GLU A 53 22.54 -8.38 -17.05
CA GLU A 53 21.79 -7.32 -17.70
C GLU A 53 20.27 -7.56 -17.71
N THR A 54 19.84 -8.79 -17.88
CA THR A 54 18.41 -9.16 -17.88
C THR A 54 17.79 -8.99 -16.51
N GLN A 55 18.47 -9.43 -15.46
CA GLN A 55 18.05 -9.26 -14.08
C GLN A 55 17.97 -7.79 -13.70
N ARG A 56 19.00 -7.01 -14.08
CA ARG A 56 19.06 -5.57 -13.84
C ARG A 56 17.90 -4.83 -14.53
N GLU A 57 17.67 -5.05 -15.82
CA GLU A 57 16.59 -4.42 -16.58
C GLU A 57 15.20 -4.76 -16.01
N ARG A 58 15.01 -5.97 -15.57
CA ARG A 58 13.77 -6.41 -14.93
C ARG A 58 13.57 -5.72 -13.59
N LEU A 59 14.60 -5.70 -12.74
CA LEU A 59 14.55 -5.01 -11.46
C LEU A 59 14.24 -3.51 -11.64
N ILE A 60 14.85 -2.85 -12.60
CA ILE A 60 14.54 -1.45 -12.94
C ILE A 60 13.06 -1.30 -13.32
N THR A 61 12.51 -2.20 -14.14
CA THR A 61 11.09 -2.14 -14.51
C THR A 61 10.17 -2.31 -13.28
N THR A 62 10.47 -3.28 -12.42
CA THR A 62 9.74 -3.52 -11.18
C THR A 62 9.77 -2.29 -10.26
N LEU A 63 10.96 -1.74 -10.00
CA LEU A 63 11.12 -0.55 -9.16
C LEU A 63 10.45 0.71 -9.74
N CYS A 64 10.45 0.88 -11.07
CA CYS A 64 9.70 1.95 -11.72
C CYS A 64 8.19 1.83 -11.43
N ASN A 65 7.64 0.60 -11.48
CA ASN A 65 6.23 0.38 -11.14
C ASN A 65 5.96 0.58 -9.65
N TYR A 66 6.89 0.25 -8.76
CA TYR A 66 6.78 0.61 -7.35
C TYR A 66 6.73 2.13 -7.17
N CYS A 67 7.59 2.90 -7.83
CA CYS A 67 7.52 4.36 -7.79
C CYS A 67 6.18 4.92 -8.31
N VAL A 68 5.52 4.26 -9.27
CA VAL A 68 4.16 4.66 -9.72
C VAL A 68 3.14 4.41 -8.62
N GLY A 69 3.19 3.25 -7.96
CA GLY A 69 2.33 2.90 -6.83
C GLY A 69 2.49 3.87 -5.66
N GLU A 70 3.73 4.04 -5.18
CA GLU A 70 4.05 4.97 -4.09
C GLU A 70 3.67 6.43 -4.40
N THR A 71 3.76 6.83 -5.68
CA THR A 71 3.28 8.15 -6.09
C THR A 71 1.76 8.22 -5.99
N ALA A 72 1.04 7.16 -6.36
CA ALA A 72 -0.42 7.09 -6.19
C ALA A 72 -0.80 7.11 -4.71
N ALA A 73 -0.09 6.35 -3.87
CA ALA A 73 -0.29 6.29 -2.43
C ALA A 73 -0.03 7.65 -1.76
N LEU A 74 1.09 8.30 -2.09
CA LEU A 74 1.46 9.63 -1.59
C LEU A 74 0.43 10.69 -1.93
N GLU A 75 0.02 10.77 -3.20
CA GLU A 75 -0.97 11.76 -3.66
C GLU A 75 -2.36 11.47 -3.07
N GLY A 76 -2.78 10.21 -3.02
CA GLY A 76 -4.03 9.76 -2.44
C GLY A 76 -4.12 10.10 -0.94
N ALA A 77 -3.15 9.66 -0.15
CA ALA A 77 -3.08 9.96 1.29
C ALA A 77 -3.04 11.46 1.56
N SER A 78 -2.27 12.24 0.77
CA SER A 78 -2.21 13.71 0.88
C SER A 78 -3.59 14.36 0.69
N GLY A 79 -4.36 13.90 -0.29
CA GLY A 79 -5.72 14.37 -0.52
C GLY A 79 -6.68 14.00 0.62
N LEU A 80 -6.54 12.77 1.14
CA LEU A 80 -7.35 12.25 2.23
C LEU A 80 -7.13 12.98 3.56
N VAL A 81 -5.98 13.59 3.81
CA VAL A 81 -5.74 14.44 5.00
C VAL A 81 -6.82 15.52 5.14
N SER A 82 -7.22 16.16 4.03
CA SER A 82 -8.23 17.21 4.08
C SER A 82 -9.66 16.70 4.15
N LEU A 83 -9.91 15.48 3.72
CA LEU A 83 -11.22 14.83 3.71
C LEU A 83 -11.54 14.09 5.01
N ALA A 84 -10.53 13.87 5.87
CA ALA A 84 -10.66 13.03 7.06
C ALA A 84 -11.83 13.47 7.96
N PRO A 85 -12.72 12.55 8.36
CA PRO A 85 -13.96 12.85 9.08
C PRO A 85 -13.71 13.26 10.54
N ASN A 86 -12.53 12.98 11.08
CA ASN A 86 -12.14 13.28 12.45
C ASN A 86 -10.63 13.50 12.58
N HIS A 87 -10.18 13.97 13.75
CA HIS A 87 -8.76 14.25 14.00
C HIS A 87 -7.88 12.99 13.98
N PRO A 88 -8.27 11.85 14.60
CA PRO A 88 -7.48 10.62 14.51
C PRO A 88 -7.23 10.16 13.08
N ALA A 89 -8.25 10.09 12.24
CA ALA A 89 -8.11 9.74 10.83
C ALA A 89 -7.21 10.74 10.07
N LYS A 90 -7.35 12.06 10.36
CA LYS A 90 -6.48 13.09 9.78
C LYS A 90 -5.01 12.88 10.14
N ILE A 91 -4.72 12.57 11.39
CA ILE A 91 -3.35 12.32 11.86
C ILE A 91 -2.80 11.06 11.21
N PHE A 92 -3.59 9.99 11.15
CA PHE A 92 -3.18 8.78 10.45
C PHE A 92 -2.77 9.08 9.01
N MET A 93 -3.64 9.71 8.22
CA MET A 93 -3.33 10.06 6.83
C MET A 93 -2.08 10.95 6.72
N ALA A 94 -1.88 11.88 7.65
CA ALA A 94 -0.67 12.71 7.65
C ALA A 94 0.60 11.91 7.95
N THR A 95 0.55 10.88 8.80
CA THR A 95 1.68 9.97 9.03
C THR A 95 1.91 9.07 7.83
N GLN A 96 0.85 8.55 7.20
CA GLN A 96 0.95 7.77 5.97
C GLN A 96 1.64 8.57 4.86
N VAL A 97 1.30 9.85 4.65
CA VAL A 97 2.00 10.72 3.68
C VAL A 97 3.52 10.74 3.91
N VAL A 98 3.98 10.72 5.16
CA VAL A 98 5.41 10.66 5.49
C VAL A 98 6.01 9.30 5.10
N ASP A 99 5.27 8.22 5.33
CA ASP A 99 5.72 6.88 4.98
C ASP A 99 5.84 6.74 3.46
N GLU A 100 4.80 7.11 2.68
CA GLU A 100 4.81 7.02 1.22
C GLU A 100 5.91 7.89 0.58
N ALA A 101 6.18 9.07 1.15
CA ALA A 101 7.29 9.90 0.69
C ALA A 101 8.65 9.21 0.91
N ARG A 102 8.80 8.43 1.97
CA ARG A 102 10.02 7.64 2.25
C ARG A 102 10.12 6.40 1.37
N HIS A 103 9.01 5.70 1.15
CA HIS A 103 8.96 4.57 0.24
C HIS A 103 9.40 4.99 -1.17
N LEU A 104 8.84 6.07 -1.68
CA LEU A 104 9.22 6.63 -2.97
C LEU A 104 10.72 7.01 -3.00
N GLU A 105 11.23 7.66 -1.94
CA GLU A 105 12.64 8.07 -1.87
C GLU A 105 13.59 6.88 -1.91
N VAL A 106 13.31 5.80 -1.16
CA VAL A 106 14.21 4.63 -1.13
C VAL A 106 14.18 3.86 -2.45
N PHE A 107 13.04 3.78 -3.16
CA PHE A 107 12.98 3.17 -4.49
C PHE A 107 13.67 4.01 -5.56
N LEU A 108 13.55 5.34 -5.51
CA LEU A 108 14.30 6.25 -6.39
C LEU A 108 15.81 6.12 -6.18
N ARG A 109 16.25 6.03 -4.92
CA ARG A 109 17.66 5.78 -4.58
C ARG A 109 18.13 4.44 -5.16
N ARG A 110 17.34 3.38 -4.98
CA ARG A 110 17.68 2.06 -5.53
C ARG A 110 17.79 2.09 -7.08
N LEU A 111 16.92 2.80 -7.76
CA LEU A 111 17.05 3.04 -9.22
C LEU A 111 18.36 3.73 -9.59
N ASN A 112 18.77 4.76 -8.83
CA ASN A 112 20.03 5.44 -9.03
C ASN A 112 21.24 4.50 -8.83
N ASP A 113 21.21 3.65 -7.79
CA ASP A 113 22.26 2.65 -7.51
C ASP A 113 22.39 1.63 -8.66
N LEU A 114 21.28 1.32 -9.33
CA LEU A 114 21.24 0.50 -10.55
C LEU A 114 21.69 1.26 -11.81
N GLY A 115 22.11 2.52 -11.70
CA GLY A 115 22.63 3.33 -12.79
C GLY A 115 21.57 4.00 -13.65
N VAL A 116 20.35 4.20 -13.14
CA VAL A 116 19.31 4.99 -13.82
C VAL A 116 19.54 6.46 -13.49
N GLU A 117 20.04 7.25 -14.46
CA GLU A 117 20.35 8.67 -14.25
C GLU A 117 19.10 9.57 -14.27
N ASP A 118 18.15 9.30 -15.18
CA ASP A 118 16.87 10.02 -15.31
C ASP A 118 15.72 9.11 -14.87
N THR A 119 15.52 9.01 -13.57
CA THR A 119 14.47 8.17 -12.97
C THR A 119 13.08 8.61 -13.40
N THR A 120 12.83 9.90 -13.57
CA THR A 120 11.54 10.44 -13.99
C THR A 120 11.12 9.94 -15.36
N THR A 121 12.02 10.03 -16.33
CA THR A 121 11.76 9.52 -17.69
C THR A 121 11.60 8.01 -17.71
N GLU A 122 12.43 7.27 -16.97
CA GLU A 122 12.35 5.80 -16.92
C GLU A 122 11.06 5.31 -16.26
N ILE A 123 10.60 5.93 -15.17
CA ILE A 123 9.33 5.61 -14.51
C ILE A 123 8.17 5.77 -15.50
N VAL A 124 8.09 6.92 -16.18
CA VAL A 124 7.03 7.16 -17.17
C VAL A 124 7.07 6.15 -18.31
N ARG A 125 8.27 5.79 -18.78
CA ARG A 125 8.46 4.85 -19.90
C ARG A 125 8.03 3.42 -19.57
N ARG A 126 8.24 3.00 -18.30
CA ARG A 126 8.01 1.62 -17.84
C ARG A 126 6.71 1.45 -17.07
N ALA A 127 5.97 2.53 -16.82
CA ALA A 127 4.74 2.48 -16.04
C ALA A 127 3.74 1.46 -16.58
N ASN A 128 3.20 0.63 -15.70
CA ASN A 128 2.07 -0.25 -16.01
C ASN A 128 0.83 0.61 -16.29
N PRO A 129 0.20 0.49 -17.48
CA PRO A 129 -0.97 1.30 -17.80
C PRO A 129 -2.13 1.14 -16.82
N ALA A 130 -2.40 -0.09 -16.35
CA ALA A 130 -3.47 -0.33 -15.39
C ALA A 130 -3.20 0.34 -14.03
N LEU A 131 -1.94 0.40 -13.57
CA LEU A 131 -1.57 1.10 -12.36
C LEU A 131 -1.71 2.62 -12.52
N THR A 132 -1.35 3.16 -13.68
CA THR A 132 -1.56 4.58 -13.98
C THR A 132 -3.05 4.94 -14.01
N GLU A 133 -3.87 4.11 -14.66
CA GLU A 133 -5.33 4.30 -14.68
C GLU A 133 -5.95 4.15 -13.29
N PHE A 134 -5.43 3.23 -12.47
CA PHE A 134 -5.85 3.08 -11.07
C PHE A 134 -5.55 4.35 -10.26
N LYS A 135 -4.34 4.91 -10.39
CA LYS A 135 -3.98 6.20 -9.78
C LYS A 135 -4.98 7.29 -10.17
N ASP A 136 -5.28 7.42 -11.46
CA ASP A 136 -6.24 8.43 -11.94
C ASP A 136 -7.64 8.23 -11.34
N ALA A 137 -8.10 6.99 -11.23
CA ALA A 137 -9.38 6.65 -10.60
C ALA A 137 -9.38 7.00 -9.10
N LEU A 138 -8.32 6.67 -8.36
CA LEU A 138 -8.16 7.05 -6.96
C LEU A 138 -8.22 8.57 -6.79
N MET A 139 -7.50 9.33 -7.61
CA MET A 139 -7.50 10.79 -7.54
C MET A 139 -8.87 11.41 -7.88
N GLN A 140 -9.67 10.77 -8.75
CA GLN A 140 -11.06 11.18 -9.00
C GLN A 140 -11.94 10.98 -7.76
N LEU A 141 -11.81 9.88 -7.03
CA LEU A 141 -12.53 9.64 -5.77
C LEU A 141 -12.16 10.67 -4.70
N VAL A 142 -10.86 10.97 -4.57
CA VAL A 142 -10.37 12.02 -3.67
C VAL A 142 -10.94 13.40 -4.06
N ALA A 143 -10.90 13.74 -5.34
CA ALA A 143 -11.44 15.02 -5.85
C ALA A 143 -12.96 15.13 -5.67
N ALA A 144 -13.68 14.01 -5.71
CA ALA A 144 -15.12 13.98 -5.41
C ALA A 144 -15.45 14.17 -3.92
N GLY A 145 -14.46 14.14 -3.05
CA GLY A 145 -14.63 14.24 -1.60
C GLY A 145 -15.27 13.01 -0.97
N ASP A 146 -15.21 11.87 -1.64
CA ASP A 146 -15.77 10.60 -1.18
C ASP A 146 -14.76 9.86 -0.31
N TRP A 147 -14.79 10.15 0.99
CA TRP A 147 -13.88 9.53 1.96
C TRP A 147 -13.90 8.00 1.90
N ASP A 148 -15.09 7.39 1.99
CA ASP A 148 -15.19 5.93 2.10
C ASP A 148 -14.67 5.24 0.82
N ALA A 149 -15.01 5.77 -0.37
CA ALA A 149 -14.53 5.22 -1.63
C ALA A 149 -13.03 5.45 -1.83
N ALA A 150 -12.53 6.62 -1.47
CA ALA A 150 -11.11 6.94 -1.58
C ALA A 150 -10.26 6.13 -0.58
N VAL A 151 -10.69 5.95 0.68
CA VAL A 151 -10.02 5.06 1.65
C VAL A 151 -10.09 3.61 1.18
N PHE A 152 -11.20 3.17 0.60
CA PHE A 152 -11.30 1.83 0.03
C PHE A 152 -10.29 1.63 -1.10
N ALA A 153 -10.20 2.55 -2.05
CA ALA A 153 -9.25 2.46 -3.15
C ALA A 153 -7.79 2.58 -2.65
N GLN A 154 -7.49 3.53 -1.76
CA GLN A 154 -6.17 3.74 -1.18
C GLN A 154 -5.79 2.62 -0.22
N ASN A 155 -6.42 2.58 0.96
CA ASN A 155 -5.95 1.78 2.09
C ASN A 155 -6.39 0.31 2.04
N VAL A 156 -7.40 -0.05 1.25
CA VAL A 156 -7.80 -1.46 1.11
C VAL A 156 -7.25 -2.06 -0.18
N ILE A 157 -7.43 -1.40 -1.32
CA ILE A 157 -7.01 -1.98 -2.61
C ILE A 157 -5.50 -1.78 -2.81
N LEU A 158 -5.03 -0.53 -2.92
CA LEU A 158 -3.64 -0.21 -3.27
C LEU A 158 -2.67 -0.81 -2.25
N GLU A 159 -2.82 -0.49 -0.96
CA GLU A 159 -1.92 -0.96 0.09
C GLU A 159 -1.88 -2.49 0.22
N THR A 160 -3.02 -3.18 0.04
CA THR A 160 -3.02 -4.64 0.04
C THR A 160 -2.32 -5.22 -1.18
N MET A 161 -2.45 -4.58 -2.35
CA MET A 161 -1.71 -4.97 -3.56
C MET A 161 -0.21 -4.80 -3.34
N GLU A 162 0.23 -3.63 -2.87
CA GLU A 162 1.63 -3.32 -2.60
C GLU A 162 2.22 -4.28 -1.57
N PHE A 163 1.58 -4.42 -0.42
CA PHE A 163 1.98 -5.38 0.61
C PHE A 163 2.20 -6.79 0.04
N THR A 164 1.26 -7.27 -0.77
CA THR A 164 1.32 -8.62 -1.33
C THR A 164 2.44 -8.77 -2.35
N VAL A 165 2.59 -7.79 -3.26
CA VAL A 165 3.63 -7.78 -4.30
C VAL A 165 5.01 -7.63 -3.67
N PHE A 166 5.19 -6.69 -2.74
CA PHE A 166 6.47 -6.46 -2.04
C PHE A 166 6.90 -7.70 -1.26
N ARG A 167 5.97 -8.33 -0.53
CA ARG A 167 6.24 -9.57 0.21
C ARG A 167 6.63 -10.73 -0.71
N SER A 168 6.00 -10.85 -1.86
CA SER A 168 6.35 -11.86 -2.86
C SER A 168 7.74 -11.59 -3.47
N HIS A 169 8.04 -10.33 -3.78
CA HIS A 169 9.34 -9.94 -4.33
C HIS A 169 10.46 -10.15 -3.31
N ALA A 170 10.30 -9.73 -2.06
CA ALA A 170 11.31 -9.84 -1.01
C ALA A 170 11.84 -11.27 -0.81
N GLN A 171 11.03 -12.30 -1.10
CA GLN A 171 11.43 -13.70 -0.97
C GLN A 171 12.55 -14.11 -1.96
N ASN A 172 12.65 -13.44 -3.09
CA ASN A 172 13.57 -13.79 -4.18
C ASN A 172 14.40 -12.60 -4.67
N ALA A 173 14.27 -11.44 -4.03
CA ALA A 173 15.02 -10.23 -4.35
C ALA A 173 16.51 -10.38 -3.97
N ASP A 174 17.36 -9.56 -4.56
CA ASP A 174 18.71 -9.36 -4.06
C ASP A 174 18.69 -8.83 -2.62
N PRO A 175 19.76 -9.04 -1.84
CA PRO A 175 19.76 -8.68 -0.42
C PRO A 175 19.45 -7.21 -0.14
N MET A 176 19.90 -6.28 -0.97
CA MET A 176 19.66 -4.84 -0.78
C MET A 176 18.20 -4.50 -1.07
N THR A 177 17.64 -5.01 -2.16
CA THR A 177 16.22 -4.82 -2.49
C THR A 177 15.33 -5.50 -1.44
N ALA A 178 15.69 -6.68 -0.95
CA ALA A 178 14.94 -7.37 0.11
C ALA A 178 14.89 -6.53 1.41
N GLU A 179 16.02 -5.94 1.84
CA GLU A 179 16.06 -5.09 3.04
C GLU A 179 15.16 -3.85 2.89
N ILE A 180 15.19 -3.20 1.72
CA ILE A 180 14.30 -2.07 1.42
C ILE A 180 12.84 -2.51 1.54
N LEU A 181 12.48 -3.61 0.89
CA LEU A 181 11.11 -4.13 0.90
C LEU A 181 10.64 -4.54 2.30
N GLU A 182 11.49 -5.12 3.14
CA GLU A 182 11.14 -5.46 4.53
C GLU A 182 10.75 -4.22 5.35
N GLY A 183 11.45 -3.11 5.14
CA GLY A 183 11.11 -1.82 5.76
C GLY A 183 9.74 -1.31 5.29
N VAL A 184 9.52 -1.24 3.98
CA VAL A 184 8.26 -0.80 3.37
C VAL A 184 7.09 -1.68 3.82
N ILE A 185 7.21 -3.01 3.72
CA ILE A 185 6.17 -3.99 4.12
C ILE A 185 5.71 -3.76 5.58
N SER A 186 6.62 -3.36 6.46
CA SER A 186 6.28 -3.08 7.86
C SER A 186 5.28 -1.92 7.98
N ASP A 187 5.42 -0.90 7.15
CA ASP A 187 4.54 0.27 7.14
C ASP A 187 3.21 -0.04 6.41
N GLU A 188 3.25 -0.74 5.28
CA GLU A 188 2.07 -1.13 4.51
C GLU A 188 1.04 -1.90 5.34
N ARG A 189 1.51 -2.75 6.25
CA ARG A 189 0.63 -3.47 7.17
C ARG A 189 -0.22 -2.52 8.03
N ARG A 190 0.33 -1.38 8.40
CA ARG A 190 -0.35 -0.33 9.16
C ARG A 190 -1.38 0.39 8.31
N HIS A 191 -1.04 0.65 7.04
CA HIS A 191 -1.87 1.39 6.09
C HIS A 191 -3.15 0.61 5.75
N PHE A 192 -3.03 -0.63 5.30
CA PHE A 192 -4.24 -1.42 5.01
C PHE A 192 -5.03 -1.79 6.27
N GLY A 193 -4.36 -1.99 7.41
CA GLY A 193 -5.02 -2.21 8.70
C GLY A 193 -5.91 -1.04 9.11
N PHE A 194 -5.48 0.20 8.87
CA PHE A 194 -6.33 1.36 9.08
C PHE A 194 -7.57 1.33 8.17
N GLY A 195 -7.38 1.10 6.86
CA GLY A 195 -8.49 1.06 5.90
C GLY A 195 -9.53 0.00 6.28
N GLU A 196 -9.09 -1.19 6.63
CA GLU A 196 -9.97 -2.27 7.06
C GLU A 196 -10.76 -1.90 8.33
N ASN A 197 -10.08 -1.36 9.34
CA ASN A 197 -10.72 -1.01 10.61
C ASN A 197 -11.67 0.20 10.48
N ASP A 198 -11.27 1.28 9.78
CA ASP A 198 -12.11 2.47 9.61
C ASP A 198 -13.37 2.12 8.81
N LEU A 199 -13.21 1.46 7.65
CA LEU A 199 -14.35 1.06 6.83
C LEU A 199 -15.18 -0.04 7.48
N GLY A 200 -14.58 -1.05 8.10
CA GLY A 200 -15.29 -2.12 8.79
C GLY A 200 -16.26 -1.56 9.82
N ARG A 201 -15.79 -0.61 10.63
CA ARG A 201 -16.62 0.08 11.60
C ARG A 201 -17.74 0.89 10.97
N ARG A 202 -17.45 1.69 9.95
CA ARG A 202 -18.43 2.52 9.25
C ARG A 202 -19.50 1.68 8.57
N LEU A 203 -19.08 0.62 7.91
CA LEU A 203 -19.95 -0.24 7.11
C LEU A 203 -20.74 -1.27 7.96
N ALA A 204 -20.35 -1.52 9.23
CA ALA A 204 -20.99 -2.54 10.08
C ALA A 204 -22.51 -2.44 10.12
N HIS A 205 -23.05 -1.21 10.12
CA HIS A 205 -24.49 -0.94 10.17
C HIS A 205 -25.01 -0.12 8.97
N ASP A 206 -24.22 -0.04 7.88
CA ASP A 206 -24.56 0.71 6.67
C ASP A 206 -24.62 -0.20 5.42
N PRO A 207 -25.78 -0.82 5.16
CA PRO A 207 -25.94 -1.66 3.97
C PRO A 207 -25.91 -0.88 2.66
N GLU A 208 -26.29 0.41 2.68
CA GLU A 208 -26.25 1.27 1.48
C GLU A 208 -24.81 1.66 1.14
N GLY A 209 -23.99 2.00 2.16
CA GLY A 209 -22.56 2.22 2.02
C GLY A 209 -21.84 0.99 1.45
N ARG A 210 -22.15 -0.22 1.98
CA ARG A 210 -21.61 -1.46 1.41
C ARG A 210 -22.02 -1.67 -0.05
N ALA A 211 -23.29 -1.39 -0.40
CA ALA A 211 -23.74 -1.52 -1.79
C ALA A 211 -22.97 -0.57 -2.72
N ARG A 212 -22.79 0.69 -2.30
CA ARG A 212 -22.00 1.69 -3.02
C ARG A 212 -20.54 1.28 -3.20
N LEU A 213 -19.88 0.81 -2.16
CA LEU A 213 -18.48 0.37 -2.27
C LEU A 213 -18.32 -0.90 -3.11
N ARG A 214 -19.31 -1.78 -3.18
CA ARG A 214 -19.32 -2.89 -4.15
C ARG A 214 -19.33 -2.40 -5.59
N ASP A 215 -20.03 -1.30 -5.89
CA ASP A 215 -20.02 -0.72 -7.23
C ASP A 215 -18.65 -0.10 -7.53
N VAL A 216 -18.09 0.68 -6.61
CA VAL A 216 -16.70 1.20 -6.73
C VAL A 216 -15.70 0.07 -6.94
N ARG A 217 -15.78 -1.00 -6.15
CA ARG A 217 -14.94 -2.18 -6.33
C ARG A 217 -15.03 -2.76 -7.73
N ARG A 218 -16.26 -2.94 -8.23
CA ARG A 218 -16.50 -3.51 -9.57
C ARG A 218 -15.86 -2.67 -10.68
N ASP A 219 -15.88 -1.35 -10.52
CA ASP A 219 -15.28 -0.43 -11.47
C ASP A 219 -13.74 -0.52 -11.44
N LEU A 220 -13.15 -0.83 -10.28
CA LEU A 220 -11.70 -0.95 -10.08
C LEU A 220 -11.14 -2.37 -10.32
N ASP A 221 -11.95 -3.43 -10.20
CA ASP A 221 -11.49 -4.84 -10.27
C ASP A 221 -10.69 -5.14 -11.55
N GLY A 222 -11.07 -4.54 -12.70
CA GLY A 222 -10.33 -4.71 -13.95
C GLY A 222 -8.92 -4.14 -13.90
N LEU A 223 -8.74 -2.99 -13.25
CA LEU A 223 -7.44 -2.35 -13.05
C LEU A 223 -6.58 -3.15 -12.07
N VAL A 224 -7.17 -3.59 -10.96
CA VAL A 224 -6.51 -4.45 -9.96
C VAL A 224 -5.93 -5.71 -10.61
N LEU A 225 -6.72 -6.38 -11.46
CA LEU A 225 -6.26 -7.56 -12.19
C LEU A 225 -5.10 -7.22 -13.14
N GLY A 226 -5.20 -6.11 -13.88
CA GLY A 226 -4.13 -5.66 -14.78
C GLY A 226 -2.82 -5.32 -14.04
N VAL A 227 -2.91 -4.74 -12.84
CA VAL A 227 -1.74 -4.48 -11.98
C VAL A 227 -1.10 -5.79 -11.53
N PHE A 228 -1.89 -6.75 -11.02
CA PHE A 228 -1.36 -8.05 -10.61
C PHE A 228 -0.76 -8.84 -11.77
N GLU A 229 -1.38 -8.83 -12.96
CA GLU A 229 -0.83 -9.48 -14.15
C GLU A 229 0.54 -8.90 -14.53
N GLY A 230 0.69 -7.58 -14.48
CA GLY A 230 1.96 -6.90 -14.70
C GLY A 230 3.02 -7.31 -13.67
N ALA A 231 2.70 -7.21 -12.38
CA ALA A 231 3.61 -7.59 -11.30
C ALA A 231 4.03 -9.09 -11.38
N LEU A 232 3.09 -9.97 -11.72
CA LEU A 232 3.36 -11.41 -11.93
C LEU A 232 4.35 -11.66 -13.07
N ALA A 233 4.27 -10.86 -14.13
CA ALA A 233 5.18 -10.95 -15.27
C ALA A 233 6.56 -10.42 -14.90
N ASP A 234 6.64 -9.26 -14.26
CA ASP A 234 7.90 -8.63 -13.87
C ASP A 234 8.67 -9.45 -12.83
N LEU A 235 7.98 -10.05 -11.87
CA LEU A 235 8.57 -10.87 -10.80
C LEU A 235 8.76 -12.35 -11.21
N GLU A 236 8.34 -12.76 -12.41
CA GLU A 236 8.37 -14.17 -12.86
C GLU A 236 7.74 -15.15 -11.87
N VAL A 237 6.66 -14.74 -11.19
CA VAL A 237 6.00 -15.58 -10.19
C VAL A 237 5.52 -16.90 -10.82
N PRO A 238 5.94 -18.06 -10.28
CA PRO A 238 5.52 -19.36 -10.80
C PRO A 238 3.99 -19.50 -10.82
N ALA A 239 3.45 -20.15 -11.84
CA ALA A 239 1.99 -20.31 -11.99
C ALA A 239 1.32 -20.96 -10.77
N ALA A 240 2.05 -21.82 -10.03
CA ALA A 240 1.57 -22.44 -8.80
C ALA A 240 1.35 -21.44 -7.65
N ASP A 241 2.08 -20.32 -7.64
CA ASP A 241 2.09 -19.35 -6.54
C ASP A 241 1.25 -18.10 -6.85
N ARG A 242 0.79 -17.94 -8.10
CA ARG A 242 0.03 -16.76 -8.55
C ARG A 242 -1.26 -16.53 -7.78
N HIS A 243 -1.91 -17.61 -7.32
CA HIS A 243 -3.16 -17.51 -6.55
C HIS A 243 -2.97 -16.89 -5.15
N VAL A 244 -1.72 -16.76 -4.68
CA VAL A 244 -1.43 -16.16 -3.36
C VAL A 244 -1.55 -14.63 -3.42
N LEU A 245 -1.19 -14.01 -4.56
CA LEU A 245 -1.12 -12.55 -4.67
C LEU A 245 -2.46 -11.83 -4.48
N GLY A 246 -3.56 -12.40 -4.91
CA GLY A 246 -4.87 -11.78 -4.71
C GLY A 246 -5.57 -12.17 -3.40
N ARG A 247 -5.00 -13.06 -2.61
CA ARG A 247 -5.69 -13.64 -1.45
C ARG A 247 -5.97 -12.59 -0.37
N ASP A 248 -4.95 -11.85 0.04
CA ASP A 248 -5.08 -10.85 1.12
C ASP A 248 -6.15 -9.80 0.77
N TYR A 249 -6.18 -9.35 -0.49
CA TYR A 249 -7.22 -8.47 -0.99
C TYR A 249 -8.63 -9.10 -0.92
N LEU A 250 -8.80 -10.32 -1.41
CA LEU A 250 -10.10 -11.01 -1.40
C LEU A 250 -10.59 -11.27 0.03
N GLU A 251 -9.72 -11.65 0.95
CA GLU A 251 -10.04 -11.84 2.35
C GLU A 251 -10.48 -10.53 3.02
N THR A 252 -9.81 -9.42 2.73
CA THR A 252 -10.21 -8.10 3.26
C THR A 252 -11.56 -7.66 2.71
N VAL A 253 -11.79 -7.82 1.41
CA VAL A 253 -13.09 -7.54 0.76
C VAL A 253 -14.21 -8.39 1.37
N GLU A 254 -13.94 -9.65 1.70
CA GLU A 254 -14.89 -10.54 2.37
C GLU A 254 -15.20 -10.07 3.79
N ARG A 255 -14.18 -9.74 4.60
CA ARG A 255 -14.37 -9.20 5.97
C ARG A 255 -15.19 -7.92 5.98
N LEU A 256 -15.03 -7.07 5.00
CA LEU A 256 -15.82 -5.83 4.82
C LEU A 256 -17.25 -6.08 4.28
N GLY A 257 -17.60 -7.31 3.91
CA GLY A 257 -18.90 -7.66 3.33
C GLY A 257 -19.12 -7.08 1.93
N LEU A 258 -18.05 -6.96 1.13
CA LEU A 258 -18.05 -6.38 -0.20
C LEU A 258 -17.96 -7.43 -1.34
N THR A 259 -18.16 -8.72 -1.03
CA THR A 259 -18.01 -9.83 -2.01
C THR A 259 -19.18 -10.00 -2.98
N GLN A 260 -20.36 -9.44 -2.71
CA GLN A 260 -21.56 -9.57 -3.57
C GLN A 260 -22.27 -8.24 -3.80
#